data_5e450168348d5650bab033f009a67a59
#
_entry.id   5e450168348d5650bab033f009a67a59
#
_cell.length_a   1.000
_cell.length_b   1.000
_cell.length_c   1.000
_cell.angle_alpha   90.00
_cell.angle_beta   90.00
_cell.angle_gamma   90.00
#
_symmetry.space_group_name_H-M   'P 1'
#
loop_
_entity.id
_entity.type
_entity.pdbx_description
1 polymer ?
#
loop_
_entity_poly.entity_id
_entity_poly.type
_entity_poly.pdbx_seq_one_letter_code
_entity_poly.pdbx_strand_id
1 'polypeptide(L)'
;LLDCMPALHDDSFENAMKVRYDLYETAHILFRTSYHKQVSDWCREHHLQYATEVPSMRHSTQRYSDIVGGDTAHEKLGKPLEWIYDEYIHNYRSNAKAVSSLARQLGKKYAMIESFHSVGWTMTLQDAKWMIDRLGSSGINLYNFHAFYYTIQDITKHDAPPSQFLQNPYWKYYRKLADYVGRMGVMVTNTDADIQIAVLDPVAALWTKLGNPLHGFPYRGESEREQKK
;
A
#
# COMPACT_ATOMS: atom_id res chain seq x y z
N LEU A 1 -4.95 22.38 -23.90
CA LEU A 1 -5.26 21.46 -22.77
C LEU A 1 -6.72 21.59 -22.35
N LEU A 2 -7.25 22.81 -22.19
CA LEU A 2 -8.67 23.04 -21.84
C LEU A 2 -9.61 22.45 -22.89
N ASP A 3 -9.30 22.52 -24.16
CA ASP A 3 -10.10 21.99 -25.26
C ASP A 3 -10.21 20.46 -25.23
N CYS A 4 -9.32 19.78 -24.52
CA CYS A 4 -9.33 18.34 -24.35
C CYS A 4 -10.06 17.87 -23.06
N MET A 5 -10.52 18.78 -22.20
CA MET A 5 -11.21 18.41 -20.96
C MET A 5 -12.46 17.56 -21.15
N PRO A 6 -13.24 17.71 -22.23
CA PRO A 6 -14.36 16.82 -22.49
C PRO A 6 -13.98 15.34 -22.59
N ALA A 7 -12.78 15.03 -23.05
CA ALA A 7 -12.27 13.65 -23.13
C ALA A 7 -12.27 12.90 -21.77
N LEU A 8 -12.28 13.63 -20.66
CA LEU A 8 -12.31 13.04 -19.32
C LEU A 8 -13.69 12.48 -18.94
N HIS A 9 -14.74 12.88 -19.67
CA HIS A 9 -16.13 12.54 -19.37
C HIS A 9 -16.86 11.87 -20.53
N ASP A 10 -16.36 12.05 -21.76
CA ASP A 10 -17.00 11.63 -22.97
C ASP A 10 -16.09 10.70 -23.76
N ASP A 11 -16.49 9.44 -23.86
CA ASP A 11 -15.76 8.42 -24.62
C ASP A 11 -15.84 8.62 -26.13
N SER A 12 -16.83 9.41 -26.63
CA SER A 12 -16.96 9.75 -28.03
C SER A 12 -16.04 10.88 -28.50
N PHE A 13 -15.40 11.56 -27.53
CA PHE A 13 -14.43 12.61 -27.85
C PHE A 13 -13.23 12.02 -28.59
N GLU A 14 -12.84 12.70 -29.66
CA GLU A 14 -11.71 12.26 -30.49
C GLU A 14 -10.45 12.08 -29.62
N ASN A 15 -9.82 10.92 -29.71
CA ASN A 15 -8.61 10.56 -28.94
C ASN A 15 -8.79 10.56 -27.41
N ALA A 16 -10.02 10.40 -26.87
CA ALA A 16 -10.29 10.42 -25.44
C ALA A 16 -9.35 9.52 -24.64
N MET A 17 -9.12 8.29 -25.08
CA MET A 17 -8.21 7.35 -24.42
C MET A 17 -6.76 7.89 -24.35
N LYS A 18 -6.28 8.50 -25.42
CA LYS A 18 -4.94 9.09 -25.44
C LYS A 18 -4.84 10.29 -24.51
N VAL A 19 -5.82 11.16 -24.50
CA VAL A 19 -5.88 12.34 -23.63
C VAL A 19 -5.85 11.92 -22.16
N ARG A 20 -6.62 10.91 -21.79
CA ARG A 20 -6.65 10.35 -20.42
C ARG A 20 -5.29 9.78 -20.05
N TYR A 21 -4.71 8.94 -20.90
CA TYR A 21 -3.39 8.39 -20.66
C TYR A 21 -2.34 9.49 -20.47
N ASP A 22 -2.28 10.47 -21.38
CA ASP A 22 -1.31 11.56 -21.31
C ASP A 22 -1.46 12.39 -20.03
N LEU A 23 -2.70 12.62 -19.59
CA LEU A 23 -2.97 13.31 -18.32
C LEU A 23 -2.42 12.54 -17.12
N TYR A 24 -2.79 11.27 -17.00
CA TYR A 24 -2.35 10.45 -15.86
C TYR A 24 -0.86 10.17 -15.87
N GLU A 25 -0.27 9.92 -17.04
CA GLU A 25 1.19 9.73 -17.14
C GLU A 25 1.94 11.02 -16.79
N THR A 26 1.45 12.18 -17.24
CA THR A 26 2.02 13.48 -16.88
C THR A 26 1.94 13.72 -15.38
N ALA A 27 0.76 13.51 -14.77
CA ALA A 27 0.56 13.65 -13.34
C ALA A 27 1.48 12.67 -12.56
N HIS A 28 1.59 11.42 -13.02
CA HIS A 28 2.48 10.42 -12.43
C HIS A 28 3.96 10.84 -12.49
N ILE A 29 4.42 11.32 -13.66
CA ILE A 29 5.81 11.80 -13.83
C ILE A 29 6.06 12.99 -12.91
N LEU A 30 5.17 13.98 -12.89
CA LEU A 30 5.32 15.16 -12.05
C LEU A 30 5.31 14.79 -10.56
N PHE A 31 4.40 13.94 -10.13
CA PHE A 31 4.36 13.49 -8.74
C PHE A 31 5.66 12.78 -8.34
N ARG A 32 6.16 11.92 -9.20
CA ARG A 32 7.41 11.21 -8.97
C ARG A 32 8.63 12.14 -8.92
N THR A 33 8.72 13.10 -9.84
CA THR A 33 9.91 13.95 -9.98
C THR A 33 9.85 15.22 -9.13
N SER A 34 8.67 15.86 -9.04
CA SER A 34 8.51 17.12 -8.33
C SER A 34 8.18 16.97 -6.85
N TYR A 35 7.81 15.75 -6.41
CA TYR A 35 7.56 15.46 -5.00
C TYR A 35 8.51 14.37 -4.48
N HIS A 36 8.36 13.13 -4.90
CA HIS A 36 9.13 12.02 -4.31
C HIS A 36 10.65 12.18 -4.47
N LYS A 37 11.10 12.64 -5.64
CA LYS A 37 12.54 12.86 -5.86
C LYS A 37 13.10 13.95 -4.96
N GLN A 38 12.38 15.07 -4.80
CA GLN A 38 12.85 16.17 -3.95
C GLN A 38 12.93 15.74 -2.48
N VAL A 39 11.92 15.03 -1.98
CA VAL A 39 11.93 14.50 -0.61
C VAL A 39 13.09 13.50 -0.42
N SER A 40 13.28 12.61 -1.39
CA SER A 40 14.38 11.63 -1.35
C SER A 40 15.75 12.32 -1.35
N ASP A 41 15.96 13.33 -2.18
CA ASP A 41 17.22 14.08 -2.25
C ASP A 41 17.47 14.80 -0.92
N TRP A 42 16.46 15.47 -0.37
CA TRP A 42 16.56 16.12 0.94
C TRP A 42 16.87 15.12 2.07
N CYS A 43 16.20 13.97 2.11
CA CYS A 43 16.47 12.92 3.09
C CYS A 43 17.94 12.45 3.01
N ARG A 44 18.43 12.25 1.78
CA ARG A 44 19.82 11.81 1.56
C ARG A 44 20.83 12.84 2.03
N GLU A 45 20.61 14.12 1.78
CA GLU A 45 21.44 15.23 2.26
C GLU A 45 21.48 15.30 3.80
N HIS A 46 20.42 14.85 4.46
CA HIS A 46 20.30 14.85 5.91
C HIS A 46 20.58 13.46 6.56
N HIS A 47 21.14 12.54 5.79
CA HIS A 47 21.46 11.16 6.26
C HIS A 47 20.23 10.39 6.77
N LEU A 48 19.06 10.64 6.20
CA LEU A 48 17.81 9.96 6.47
C LEU A 48 17.45 9.02 5.33
N GLN A 49 16.70 7.97 5.64
CA GLN A 49 16.07 7.12 4.64
C GLN A 49 14.64 7.60 4.38
N TYR A 50 14.28 7.68 3.13
CA TYR A 50 12.93 8.01 2.72
C TYR A 50 12.08 6.75 2.59
N ALA A 51 11.05 6.63 3.43
CA ALA A 51 10.07 5.55 3.37
C ALA A 51 8.74 6.09 2.83
N THR A 52 8.07 5.30 2.02
CA THR A 52 6.72 5.58 1.53
C THR A 52 5.79 4.43 1.85
N GLU A 53 4.59 4.75 2.30
CA GLU A 53 3.60 3.76 2.72
C GLU A 53 2.72 3.31 1.54
N VAL A 54 2.17 4.28 0.82
CA VAL A 54 1.17 4.01 -0.21
C VAL A 54 1.67 4.39 -1.59
N PRO A 55 1.64 3.46 -2.55
CA PRO A 55 1.90 3.80 -3.94
C PRO A 55 0.72 4.60 -4.50
N SER A 56 0.91 5.91 -4.68
CA SER A 56 -0.09 6.75 -5.31
C SER A 56 -0.03 6.61 -6.82
N MET A 57 -1.16 6.52 -7.50
CA MET A 57 -1.31 6.41 -8.96
C MET A 57 -0.70 5.13 -9.58
N ARG A 58 0.51 4.75 -9.19
CA ARG A 58 1.26 3.60 -9.72
C ARG A 58 2.38 3.21 -8.78
N HIS A 59 2.70 1.92 -8.69
CA HIS A 59 3.81 1.43 -7.84
C HIS A 59 5.15 2.15 -8.11
N SER A 60 5.43 2.48 -9.37
CA SER A 60 6.66 3.16 -9.75
C SER A 60 6.81 4.60 -9.23
N THR A 61 5.79 5.20 -8.57
CA THR A 61 5.95 6.46 -7.84
C THR A 61 6.97 6.32 -6.72
N GLN A 62 7.07 5.15 -6.12
CA GLN A 62 8.01 4.84 -5.03
C GLN A 62 9.46 4.58 -5.50
N ARG A 63 9.77 4.81 -6.76
CA ARG A 63 11.11 4.57 -7.32
C ARG A 63 12.23 5.27 -6.54
N TYR A 64 11.95 6.45 -6.01
CA TYR A 64 12.91 7.25 -5.26
C TYR A 64 12.91 6.96 -3.76
N SER A 65 12.00 6.14 -3.27
CA SER A 65 12.00 5.72 -1.87
C SER A 65 13.17 4.77 -1.59
N ASP A 66 13.79 4.92 -0.44
CA ASP A 66 14.77 3.94 0.06
C ASP A 66 14.07 2.69 0.58
N ILE A 67 12.91 2.89 1.17
CA ILE A 67 12.02 1.84 1.67
C ILE A 67 10.69 1.99 0.94
N VAL A 68 10.35 1.01 0.11
CA VAL A 68 9.05 0.94 -0.54
C VAL A 68 8.03 0.32 0.40
N GLY A 69 6.83 0.84 0.41
CA GLY A 69 5.82 0.38 1.36
C GLY A 69 4.41 0.34 0.78
N GLY A 70 3.54 -0.19 1.59
CA GLY A 70 2.11 -0.28 1.36
C GLY A 70 1.36 -0.32 2.68
N ASP A 71 0.04 -0.33 2.58
CA ASP A 71 -0.89 -0.34 3.68
C ASP A 71 -1.84 -1.52 3.53
N THR A 72 -1.96 -2.34 4.56
CA THR A 72 -2.91 -3.46 4.55
C THR A 72 -4.35 -3.04 4.86
N ALA A 73 -4.56 -1.81 5.17
CA ALA A 73 -5.74 -1.00 5.55
C ALA A 73 -7.05 -1.71 5.93
N HIS A 74 -7.27 -2.98 5.60
CA HIS A 74 -8.60 -3.59 5.70
C HIS A 74 -8.61 -5.03 6.20
N GLU A 75 -7.57 -5.47 6.89
CA GLU A 75 -7.58 -6.78 7.55
C GLU A 75 -8.58 -6.78 8.71
N LYS A 76 -9.85 -7.00 8.41
CA LYS A 76 -10.88 -7.08 9.44
C LYS A 76 -11.03 -8.52 9.91
N LEU A 77 -10.78 -8.72 11.19
CA LEU A 77 -11.04 -10.00 11.86
C LEU A 77 -12.50 -10.41 11.71
N GLY A 78 -12.73 -11.70 11.59
CA GLY A 78 -14.07 -12.27 11.47
C GLY A 78 -14.69 -12.17 10.06
N LYS A 79 -13.94 -11.70 9.07
CA LYS A 79 -14.39 -11.77 7.68
C LYS A 79 -14.09 -13.15 7.09
N PRO A 80 -14.96 -13.67 6.21
CA PRO A 80 -14.71 -14.94 5.53
C PRO A 80 -13.50 -14.82 4.61
N LEU A 81 -12.86 -15.97 4.33
CA LEU A 81 -11.64 -16.04 3.53
C LEU A 81 -11.84 -15.45 2.13
N GLU A 82 -13.01 -15.69 1.53
CA GLU A 82 -13.38 -15.14 0.22
C GLU A 82 -13.35 -13.60 0.23
N TRP A 83 -13.87 -12.98 1.30
CA TRP A 83 -13.82 -11.54 1.44
C TRP A 83 -12.38 -11.01 1.56
N ILE A 84 -11.54 -11.73 2.30
CA ILE A 84 -10.11 -11.38 2.45
C ILE A 84 -9.41 -11.46 1.09
N TYR A 85 -9.64 -12.52 0.33
CA TYR A 85 -9.06 -12.66 -1.01
C TYR A 85 -9.59 -11.62 -1.99
N ASP A 86 -10.88 -11.33 -1.98
CA ASP A 86 -11.48 -10.30 -2.84
C ASP A 86 -10.85 -8.92 -2.57
N GLU A 87 -10.68 -8.57 -1.30
CA GLU A 87 -10.05 -7.31 -0.90
C GLU A 87 -8.58 -7.23 -1.37
N TYR A 88 -7.82 -8.33 -1.25
CA TYR A 88 -6.42 -8.34 -1.69
C TYR A 88 -6.25 -8.36 -3.20
N ILE A 89 -7.14 -8.99 -3.92
CA ILE A 89 -7.09 -9.05 -5.39
C ILE A 89 -7.46 -7.69 -5.99
N HIS A 90 -8.45 -7.02 -5.43
CA HIS A 90 -9.01 -5.81 -6.00
C HIS A 90 -8.46 -4.51 -5.40
N ASN A 91 -7.83 -4.57 -4.24
CA ASN A 91 -7.24 -3.40 -3.60
C ASN A 91 -5.72 -3.45 -3.69
N TYR A 92 -5.19 -2.76 -4.69
CA TYR A 92 -3.75 -2.78 -4.92
C TYR A 92 -2.92 -2.08 -3.82
N ARG A 93 -3.51 -1.20 -3.01
CA ARG A 93 -2.87 -0.66 -1.79
C ARG A 93 -2.52 -1.77 -0.81
N SER A 94 -3.39 -2.75 -0.68
CA SER A 94 -3.27 -3.86 0.27
C SER A 94 -2.44 -5.02 -0.28
N ASN A 95 -1.94 -4.92 -1.51
CA ASN A 95 -1.21 -6.01 -2.13
C ASN A 95 0.25 -6.05 -1.68
N ALA A 96 0.51 -6.75 -0.59
CA ALA A 96 1.85 -6.94 -0.04
C ALA A 96 2.83 -7.55 -1.06
N LYS A 97 2.34 -8.42 -1.96
CA LYS A 97 3.18 -9.03 -3.01
C LYS A 97 3.66 -8.01 -4.02
N ALA A 98 2.82 -7.03 -4.38
CA ALA A 98 3.22 -5.94 -5.26
C ALA A 98 4.34 -5.09 -4.63
N VAL A 99 4.23 -4.80 -3.32
CA VAL A 99 5.26 -4.04 -2.58
C VAL A 99 6.60 -4.80 -2.57
N SER A 100 6.61 -6.06 -2.20
CA SER A 100 7.83 -6.87 -2.17
C SER A 100 8.43 -7.08 -3.56
N SER A 101 7.58 -7.21 -4.59
CA SER A 101 8.00 -7.29 -5.99
C SER A 101 8.67 -6.00 -6.45
N LEU A 102 8.09 -4.85 -6.13
CA LEU A 102 8.67 -3.54 -6.45
C LEU A 102 10.01 -3.35 -5.75
N ALA A 103 10.10 -3.66 -4.45
CA ALA A 103 11.36 -3.58 -3.71
C ALA A 103 12.47 -4.37 -4.40
N ARG A 104 12.17 -5.61 -4.80
CA ARG A 104 13.11 -6.47 -5.51
C ARG A 104 13.52 -5.92 -6.87
N GLN A 105 12.56 -5.49 -7.69
CA GLN A 105 12.82 -4.92 -9.01
C GLN A 105 13.69 -3.66 -8.95
N LEU A 106 13.58 -2.88 -7.88
CA LEU A 106 14.35 -1.67 -7.64
C LEU A 106 15.65 -1.91 -6.85
N GLY A 107 15.95 -3.16 -6.47
CA GLY A 107 17.13 -3.49 -5.65
C GLY A 107 17.07 -2.89 -4.24
N LYS A 108 15.85 -2.68 -3.70
CA LYS A 108 15.68 -2.15 -2.34
C LYS A 108 15.74 -3.29 -1.31
N LYS A 109 16.41 -3.01 -0.20
CA LYS A 109 16.57 -4.00 0.88
C LYS A 109 15.26 -4.28 1.62
N TYR A 110 14.41 -3.27 1.75
CA TYR A 110 13.21 -3.35 2.59
C TYR A 110 11.95 -3.18 1.78
N ALA A 111 10.99 -4.05 2.06
CA ALA A 111 9.59 -3.97 1.66
C ALA A 111 8.76 -3.80 2.94
N MET A 112 8.15 -2.65 3.12
CA MET A 112 7.44 -2.27 4.34
C MET A 112 5.93 -2.40 4.16
N ILE A 113 5.24 -2.82 5.19
CA ILE A 113 3.78 -2.71 5.28
C ILE A 113 3.40 -2.03 6.59
N GLU A 114 2.51 -1.03 6.49
CA GLU A 114 1.73 -0.58 7.62
C GLU A 114 0.75 -1.70 8.01
N SER A 115 0.83 -2.14 9.25
CA SER A 115 0.13 -3.33 9.71
C SER A 115 -0.81 -3.00 10.85
N PHE A 116 -1.94 -3.74 10.94
CA PHE A 116 -2.92 -3.71 12.02
C PHE A 116 -3.89 -2.52 12.00
N HIS A 117 -3.78 -1.62 11.02
CA HIS A 117 -4.72 -0.53 10.83
C HIS A 117 -6.17 -1.07 10.75
N SER A 118 -7.04 -0.50 11.54
CA SER A 118 -8.49 -0.80 11.52
C SER A 118 -8.89 -2.27 11.74
N VAL A 119 -8.00 -3.12 12.25
CA VAL A 119 -8.32 -4.51 12.57
C VAL A 119 -9.37 -4.60 13.67
N GLY A 120 -9.37 -3.66 14.60
CA GLY A 120 -10.32 -3.58 15.71
C GLY A 120 -9.73 -3.97 17.06
N TRP A 121 -10.43 -3.58 18.14
CA TRP A 121 -10.00 -3.83 19.52
C TRP A 121 -9.99 -5.30 19.93
N THR A 122 -10.59 -6.17 19.12
CA THR A 122 -10.62 -7.62 19.38
C THR A 122 -9.38 -8.37 18.91
N MET A 123 -8.44 -7.68 18.25
CA MET A 123 -7.20 -8.28 17.77
C MET A 123 -6.39 -8.86 18.92
N THR A 124 -6.08 -10.14 18.82
CA THR A 124 -5.18 -10.85 19.73
C THR A 124 -3.74 -10.87 19.21
N LEU A 125 -2.78 -11.25 20.06
CA LEU A 125 -1.41 -11.49 19.59
C LEU A 125 -1.31 -12.66 18.62
N GLN A 126 -2.23 -13.61 18.69
CA GLN A 126 -2.29 -14.72 17.72
C GLN A 126 -2.75 -14.23 16.35
N ASP A 127 -3.72 -13.32 16.29
CA ASP A 127 -4.16 -12.69 15.05
C ASP A 127 -3.02 -11.85 14.45
N ALA A 128 -2.34 -11.07 15.28
CA ALA A 128 -1.17 -10.29 14.88
C ALA A 128 -0.08 -11.19 14.28
N LYS A 129 0.23 -12.31 14.94
CA LYS A 129 1.18 -13.30 14.42
C LYS A 129 0.76 -13.84 13.07
N TRP A 130 -0.50 -14.23 12.91
CA TRP A 130 -1.03 -14.74 11.65
C TRP A 130 -0.87 -13.72 10.51
N MET A 131 -1.17 -12.45 10.76
CA MET A 131 -0.99 -11.39 9.78
C MET A 131 0.48 -11.20 9.39
N ILE A 132 1.38 -11.25 10.36
CA ILE A 132 2.84 -11.16 10.11
C ILE A 132 3.33 -12.35 9.29
N ASP A 133 2.87 -13.56 9.59
CA ASP A 133 3.24 -14.78 8.84
C ASP A 133 2.82 -14.67 7.36
N ARG A 134 1.60 -14.19 7.11
CA ARG A 134 1.07 -13.98 5.77
C ARG A 134 1.87 -12.90 5.02
N LEU A 135 2.16 -11.77 5.67
CA LEU A 135 2.94 -10.71 5.08
C LEU A 135 4.38 -11.17 4.77
N GLY A 136 5.00 -11.89 5.70
CA GLY A 136 6.33 -12.48 5.50
C GLY A 136 6.36 -13.47 4.35
N SER A 137 5.34 -14.33 4.20
CA SER A 137 5.22 -15.25 3.04
C SER A 137 5.06 -14.50 1.71
N SER A 138 4.56 -13.27 1.74
CA SER A 138 4.50 -12.39 0.57
C SER A 138 5.81 -11.63 0.30
N GLY A 139 6.83 -11.78 1.16
CA GLY A 139 8.13 -11.16 1.01
C GLY A 139 8.27 -9.81 1.73
N ILE A 140 7.38 -9.51 2.66
CA ILE A 140 7.50 -8.31 3.53
C ILE A 140 8.51 -8.60 4.64
N ASN A 141 9.43 -7.68 4.85
CA ASN A 141 10.50 -7.81 5.82
C ASN A 141 10.66 -6.61 6.77
N LEU A 142 9.81 -5.59 6.62
CA LEU A 142 9.72 -4.45 7.52
C LEU A 142 8.26 -4.16 7.83
N TYR A 143 7.95 -3.94 9.11
CA TYR A 143 6.58 -3.78 9.59
C TYR A 143 6.47 -2.48 10.37
N ASN A 144 5.55 -1.63 9.96
CA ASN A 144 5.18 -0.42 10.68
C ASN A 144 3.80 -0.62 11.31
N PHE A 145 3.76 -0.81 12.63
CA PHE A 145 2.51 -1.09 13.31
C PHE A 145 1.67 0.16 13.50
N HIS A 146 0.48 0.15 13.00
CA HIS A 146 -0.53 1.16 13.26
C HIS A 146 -1.45 0.70 14.42
N ALA A 147 -1.42 1.35 15.61
CA ALA A 147 -0.39 2.31 15.98
C ALA A 147 -0.17 2.31 17.50
N PHE A 148 0.77 3.11 17.95
CA PHE A 148 1.04 3.28 19.38
C PHE A 148 0.46 4.62 19.83
N TYR A 149 -0.82 4.67 20.17
CA TYR A 149 -1.50 5.90 20.57
C TYR A 149 -1.06 6.37 21.94
N TYR A 150 -0.75 7.65 22.06
CA TYR A 150 -0.48 8.27 23.36
C TYR A 150 -1.72 8.23 24.26
N THR A 151 -2.90 8.46 23.69
CA THR A 151 -4.19 8.40 24.36
C THR A 151 -5.24 7.74 23.48
N ILE A 152 -6.24 7.13 24.10
CA ILE A 152 -7.45 6.62 23.43
C ILE A 152 -8.69 7.37 23.91
N GLN A 153 -8.53 8.62 24.32
CA GLN A 153 -9.64 9.46 24.77
C GLN A 153 -10.50 9.90 23.58
N ASP A 154 -11.78 10.02 23.80
CA ASP A 154 -12.78 10.48 22.84
C ASP A 154 -12.73 9.72 21.49
N ILE A 155 -12.68 10.45 20.38
CA ILE A 155 -12.69 9.88 19.02
C ILE A 155 -11.49 8.99 18.74
N THR A 156 -10.35 9.22 19.38
CA THR A 156 -9.12 8.44 19.18
C THR A 156 -9.32 6.95 19.43
N LYS A 157 -10.28 6.58 20.30
CA LYS A 157 -10.65 5.17 20.53
C LYS A 157 -11.21 4.48 19.28
N HIS A 158 -11.83 5.23 18.38
CA HIS A 158 -12.53 4.74 17.20
C HIS A 158 -11.76 4.97 15.91
N ASP A 159 -10.69 5.77 15.96
CA ASP A 159 -9.87 6.05 14.81
C ASP A 159 -8.87 4.93 14.58
N ALA A 160 -9.19 4.09 13.59
CA ALA A 160 -8.34 3.00 13.12
C ALA A 160 -7.77 2.07 14.22
N PRO A 161 -8.60 1.54 15.16
CA PRO A 161 -8.13 0.69 16.26
C PRO A 161 -7.49 -0.62 15.75
N PRO A 162 -6.67 -1.28 16.58
CA PRO A 162 -6.43 -1.01 17.99
C PRO A 162 -5.19 -0.15 18.25
N SER A 163 -5.13 0.50 19.42
CA SER A 163 -3.83 0.93 19.95
C SER A 163 -3.01 -0.29 20.36
N GLN A 164 -1.73 -0.30 20.00
CA GLN A 164 -0.78 -1.35 20.37
C GLN A 164 0.00 -0.99 21.65
N PHE A 165 -0.31 0.15 22.27
CA PHE A 165 0.45 0.72 23.39
C PHE A 165 -0.16 0.37 24.75
N LEU A 166 0.09 1.20 25.76
CA LEU A 166 -0.25 0.96 27.17
C LEU A 166 -1.72 0.62 27.41
N GLN A 167 -2.62 1.09 26.54
CA GLN A 167 -4.05 0.84 26.63
C GLN A 167 -4.45 -0.57 26.15
N ASN A 168 -3.53 -1.28 25.49
CA ASN A 168 -3.78 -2.62 24.99
C ASN A 168 -3.53 -3.65 26.12
N PRO A 169 -4.47 -4.54 26.43
CA PRO A 169 -4.29 -5.55 27.49
C PRO A 169 -3.13 -6.51 27.23
N TYR A 170 -2.69 -6.65 25.97
CA TYR A 170 -1.55 -7.48 25.60
C TYR A 170 -0.19 -6.75 25.71
N TRP A 171 -0.15 -5.46 26.01
CA TRP A 171 1.06 -4.66 26.04
C TRP A 171 2.23 -5.31 26.80
N LYS A 172 1.95 -5.88 27.97
CA LYS A 172 2.97 -6.57 28.77
C LYS A 172 3.63 -7.78 28.09
N TYR A 173 3.00 -8.31 27.03
CA TYR A 173 3.53 -9.42 26.24
C TYR A 173 4.06 -8.99 24.88
N TYR A 174 3.96 -7.71 24.55
CA TYR A 174 4.26 -7.19 23.23
C TYR A 174 5.70 -7.44 22.80
N ARG A 175 6.64 -7.49 23.76
CA ARG A 175 8.03 -7.85 23.51
C ARG A 175 8.16 -9.21 22.81
N LYS A 176 7.32 -10.19 23.14
CA LYS A 176 7.35 -11.51 22.49
C LYS A 176 6.95 -11.43 21.02
N LEU A 177 5.96 -10.60 20.70
CA LEU A 177 5.56 -10.34 19.30
C LEU A 177 6.68 -9.61 18.56
N ALA A 178 7.26 -8.58 19.16
CA ALA A 178 8.34 -7.80 18.54
C ALA A 178 9.58 -8.67 18.23
N ASP A 179 9.99 -9.54 19.17
CA ASP A 179 11.08 -10.48 18.95
C ASP A 179 10.76 -11.51 17.84
N TYR A 180 9.51 -11.94 17.74
CA TYR A 180 9.05 -12.81 16.66
C TYR A 180 9.13 -12.09 15.31
N VAL A 181 8.59 -10.89 15.21
CA VAL A 181 8.61 -10.06 14.00
C VAL A 181 10.04 -9.76 13.55
N GLY A 182 10.93 -9.44 14.49
CA GLY A 182 12.35 -9.24 14.19
C GLY A 182 12.99 -10.48 13.55
N ARG A 183 12.72 -11.68 14.08
CA ARG A 183 13.21 -12.94 13.47
C ARG A 183 12.64 -13.17 12.08
N MET A 184 11.35 -12.93 11.86
CA MET A 184 10.72 -13.02 10.55
C MET A 184 11.37 -12.05 9.55
N GLY A 185 11.58 -10.81 9.95
CA GLY A 185 12.25 -9.81 9.12
C GLY A 185 13.66 -10.24 8.70
N VAL A 186 14.45 -10.77 9.64
CA VAL A 186 15.80 -11.29 9.35
C VAL A 186 15.73 -12.48 8.38
N MET A 187 14.82 -13.41 8.59
CA MET A 187 14.67 -14.57 7.71
C MET A 187 14.32 -14.14 6.28
N VAL A 188 13.30 -13.28 6.12
CA VAL A 188 12.84 -12.85 4.79
C VAL A 188 13.89 -11.98 4.09
N THR A 189 14.62 -11.12 4.83
CA THR A 189 15.66 -10.25 4.26
C THR A 189 16.84 -11.04 3.69
N ASN A 190 17.16 -12.18 4.27
CA ASN A 190 18.33 -12.99 3.90
C ASN A 190 17.99 -14.17 2.99
N THR A 191 16.81 -14.17 2.39
CA THR A 191 16.38 -15.21 1.45
C THR A 191 16.02 -14.61 0.10
N ASP A 192 16.31 -15.36 -0.94
CA ASP A 192 15.84 -15.04 -2.29
C ASP A 192 14.48 -15.74 -2.53
N ALA A 193 13.59 -15.01 -3.18
CA ALA A 193 12.31 -15.60 -3.57
C ALA A 193 12.48 -16.34 -4.91
N ASP A 194 12.07 -17.60 -4.94
CA ASP A 194 11.92 -18.37 -6.17
C ASP A 194 10.66 -17.90 -6.91
N ILE A 195 10.86 -17.07 -7.95
CA ILE A 195 9.77 -16.46 -8.74
C ILE A 195 9.87 -16.94 -10.17
N GLN A 196 8.87 -17.68 -10.59
CA GLN A 196 8.77 -18.26 -11.93
C GLN A 196 7.72 -17.59 -12.80
N ILE A 197 6.85 -16.74 -12.23
CA ILE A 197 5.74 -16.11 -12.94
C ILE A 197 5.85 -14.58 -12.77
N ALA A 198 5.83 -13.88 -13.91
CA ALA A 198 5.68 -12.42 -13.95
C ALA A 198 4.24 -12.04 -14.32
N VAL A 199 3.66 -11.10 -13.57
CA VAL A 199 2.35 -10.53 -13.85
C VAL A 199 2.55 -9.08 -14.29
N LEU A 200 2.01 -8.76 -15.48
CA LEU A 200 2.06 -7.39 -15.97
C LEU A 200 0.98 -6.55 -15.27
N ASP A 201 1.39 -5.45 -14.66
CA ASP A 201 0.48 -4.46 -14.11
C ASP A 201 -0.16 -3.62 -15.24
N PRO A 202 -1.49 -3.72 -15.48
CA PRO A 202 -2.15 -3.07 -16.61
C PRO A 202 -2.51 -1.60 -16.34
N VAL A 203 -1.94 -0.95 -15.34
CA VAL A 203 -2.34 0.40 -14.90
C VAL A 203 -2.35 1.43 -16.03
N ALA A 204 -1.42 1.36 -16.97
CA ALA A 204 -1.39 2.25 -18.12
C ALA A 204 -2.61 2.07 -19.04
N ALA A 205 -3.06 0.83 -19.22
CA ALA A 205 -4.29 0.55 -19.97
C ALA A 205 -5.54 0.99 -19.19
N LEU A 206 -5.54 0.83 -17.88
CA LEU A 206 -6.64 1.30 -17.01
C LEU A 206 -6.78 2.83 -17.10
N TRP A 207 -5.70 3.58 -17.14
CA TRP A 207 -5.74 5.04 -17.25
C TRP A 207 -6.49 5.53 -18.50
N THR A 208 -6.44 4.79 -19.59
CA THR A 208 -7.19 5.16 -20.81
C THR A 208 -8.71 5.13 -20.62
N LYS A 209 -9.17 4.34 -19.63
CA LYS A 209 -10.60 4.12 -19.32
C LYS A 209 -11.08 4.88 -18.10
N LEU A 210 -10.15 5.38 -17.26
CA LEU A 210 -10.51 6.20 -16.12
C LEU A 210 -11.02 7.55 -16.61
N GLY A 211 -12.30 7.81 -16.39
CA GLY A 211 -12.93 9.08 -16.67
C GLY A 211 -12.43 10.19 -15.74
N ASN A 212 -13.33 11.05 -15.30
CA ASN A 212 -12.99 12.19 -14.45
C ASN A 212 -12.25 11.77 -13.16
N PRO A 213 -10.99 12.21 -12.95
CA PRO A 213 -10.27 11.95 -11.73
C PRO A 213 -10.93 12.54 -10.47
N LEU A 214 -11.87 13.50 -10.62
CA LEU A 214 -12.63 14.07 -9.52
C LEU A 214 -13.81 13.21 -9.06
N HIS A 215 -14.27 12.26 -9.86
CA HIS A 215 -15.34 11.31 -9.48
C HIS A 215 -14.87 10.08 -8.73
N GLY A 216 -13.69 10.14 -8.27
CA GLY A 216 -13.16 9.12 -7.42
C GLY A 216 -11.86 8.60 -8.00
N PHE A 217 -10.79 8.95 -7.38
CA PHE A 217 -9.82 7.92 -7.12
C PHE A 217 -10.63 6.86 -6.40
N PRO A 218 -11.01 5.81 -7.11
CA PRO A 218 -12.01 4.93 -6.55
C PRO A 218 -11.35 4.05 -5.53
N TYR A 219 -11.53 4.42 -4.30
CA TYR A 219 -11.47 3.39 -3.29
C TYR A 219 -12.57 2.35 -3.52
N ARG A 220 -13.68 2.72 -4.17
CA ARG A 220 -14.82 1.85 -4.52
C ARG A 220 -15.69 2.54 -5.57
N GLY A 221 -15.32 2.56 -6.81
CA GLY A 221 -16.09 3.16 -7.89
C GLY A 221 -16.37 2.22 -9.05
N GLU A 222 -16.93 2.75 -10.12
CA GLU A 222 -17.26 1.99 -11.33
C GLU A 222 -16.05 1.29 -11.97
N SER A 223 -14.83 1.80 -11.75
CA SER A 223 -13.61 1.13 -12.19
C SER A 223 -13.37 -0.23 -11.50
N GLU A 224 -13.82 -0.44 -10.26
CA GLU A 224 -13.80 -1.77 -9.64
C GLU A 224 -14.79 -2.72 -10.33
N ARG A 225 -15.95 -2.21 -10.78
CA ARG A 225 -16.92 -3.02 -11.52
C ARG A 225 -16.42 -3.40 -12.91
N GLU A 226 -15.64 -2.53 -13.54
CA GLU A 226 -15.05 -2.81 -14.85
C GLU A 226 -13.82 -3.72 -14.75
N GLN A 227 -13.06 -3.65 -13.64
CA GLN A 227 -11.98 -4.59 -13.38
C GLN A 227 -12.49 -6.01 -13.08
N LYS A 228 -13.74 -6.14 -12.65
CA LYS A 228 -14.40 -7.42 -12.36
C LYS A 228 -15.06 -8.07 -13.59
N LYS A 229 -15.12 -7.37 -14.72
CA LYS A 229 -15.61 -7.89 -16.01
C LYS A 229 -14.45 -8.32 -16.91
#